data_f01ed9c3ab65d4c8e35cf2e47e7d08f6
#
_entry.id   f01ed9c3ab65d4c8e35cf2e47e7d08f6
#
_cell.length_a   1.000
_cell.length_b   1.000
_cell.length_c   1.000
_cell.angle_alpha   90.00
_cell.angle_beta   90.00
_cell.angle_gamma   90.00
#
_symmetry.space_group_name_H-M   'P 1'
#
loop_
_entity.id
_entity.type
_entity.pdbx_description
1 polymer ?
#
loop_
_entity_poly.entity_id
_entity_poly.type
_entity_poly.pdbx_seq_one_letter_code
_entity_poly.pdbx_strand_id
1 'polypeptide(L)'
;MLFSSTPGPIGIFDSGYGGLTILHGIRQLLPQYDYLYLGDNARAPYGTRSFDVVYEFTRQAVERLFAMGCQLVVLGCNTASAKALRTIQQHDLPLWDPERRVLGIIRPTAEVIGTLTHTRHVGIFATEGTIKSESYNLEIAKLWPDIKVSGVACPFWVPLVEYNEADSPGADYFVKKRIDQLMRMDAEIDTVILGCTHYPLLLPKIHKYIPRGIRIVSQGEYVAESLQRYFEQHPSLEQRCTRHGSVHYLTTENPEKFKESAQMFLHDTVEVENITLG
;
A
#
# COMPACT_ATOMS: atom_id res chain seq x y z
N MET A 1 -24.87 0.52 -12.51
CA MET A 1 -24.37 -0.69 -13.22
C MET A 1 -24.37 -1.81 -12.20
N LEU A 2 -25.04 -2.90 -12.44
CA LEU A 2 -25.05 -4.01 -11.49
C LEU A 2 -23.82 -4.90 -11.80
N PHE A 3 -22.86 -4.90 -10.92
CA PHE A 3 -21.74 -5.83 -10.99
C PHE A 3 -22.19 -7.27 -10.70
N SER A 4 -21.44 -8.25 -11.19
CA SER A 4 -21.75 -9.66 -10.96
C SER A 4 -21.72 -10.00 -9.46
N SER A 5 -22.72 -10.72 -8.96
CA SER A 5 -22.75 -11.27 -7.61
C SER A 5 -22.02 -12.62 -7.47
N THR A 6 -21.52 -13.19 -8.58
CA THR A 6 -20.74 -14.43 -8.54
C THR A 6 -19.46 -14.25 -7.76
N PRO A 7 -18.99 -15.28 -7.02
CA PRO A 7 -17.67 -15.21 -6.39
C PRO A 7 -16.56 -14.85 -7.38
N GLY A 8 -15.59 -14.08 -6.92
CA GLY A 8 -14.47 -13.61 -7.75
C GLY A 8 -13.18 -13.42 -6.95
N PRO A 9 -12.09 -13.02 -7.61
CA PRO A 9 -10.80 -12.83 -6.95
C PRO A 9 -10.82 -11.60 -6.02
N ILE A 10 -9.85 -11.56 -5.11
CA ILE A 10 -9.54 -10.36 -4.33
C ILE A 10 -8.74 -9.41 -5.22
N GLY A 11 -9.24 -8.20 -5.43
CA GLY A 11 -8.52 -7.15 -6.17
C GLY A 11 -7.45 -6.51 -5.29
N ILE A 12 -6.23 -6.36 -5.82
CA ILE A 12 -5.15 -5.58 -5.21
C ILE A 12 -4.79 -4.47 -6.18
N PHE A 13 -5.01 -3.24 -5.78
CA PHE A 13 -4.69 -2.06 -6.59
C PHE A 13 -3.47 -1.32 -6.06
N ASP A 14 -2.55 -0.98 -6.94
CA ASP A 14 -1.46 -0.04 -6.65
C ASP A 14 -1.26 0.96 -7.80
N SER A 15 -0.68 2.10 -7.50
CA SER A 15 -0.31 3.10 -8.50
C SER A 15 0.84 2.66 -9.43
N GLY A 16 1.52 1.56 -9.11
CA GLY A 16 2.68 1.08 -9.86
C GLY A 16 3.08 -0.34 -9.48
N TYR A 17 4.31 -0.50 -9.01
CA TYR A 17 4.90 -1.80 -8.67
C TYR A 17 4.92 -2.08 -7.17
N GLY A 18 4.94 -1.05 -6.35
CA GLY A 18 5.17 -1.18 -4.90
C GLY A 18 4.16 -2.06 -4.18
N GLY A 19 2.90 -2.06 -4.60
CA GLY A 19 1.85 -2.92 -4.06
C GLY A 19 2.12 -4.42 -4.19
N LEU A 20 3.09 -4.83 -5.01
CA LEU A 20 3.56 -6.21 -5.06
C LEU A 20 4.12 -6.68 -3.71
N THR A 21 4.73 -5.78 -2.91
CA THR A 21 5.16 -6.10 -1.55
C THR A 21 3.98 -6.41 -0.62
N ILE A 22 2.85 -5.73 -0.82
CA ILE A 22 1.61 -5.98 -0.08
C ILE A 22 0.99 -7.30 -0.51
N LEU A 23 0.86 -7.52 -1.83
CA LEU A 23 0.36 -8.80 -2.38
C LEU A 23 1.23 -9.97 -1.89
N HIS A 24 2.55 -9.82 -1.88
CA HIS A 24 3.47 -10.84 -1.38
C HIS A 24 3.16 -11.19 0.09
N GLY A 25 3.06 -10.19 0.97
CA GLY A 25 2.71 -10.41 2.38
C GLY A 25 1.34 -11.07 2.56
N ILE A 26 0.32 -10.63 1.80
CA ILE A 26 -1.01 -11.24 1.83
C ILE A 26 -0.95 -12.70 1.40
N ARG A 27 -0.26 -13.03 0.31
CA ARG A 27 -0.15 -14.40 -0.21
C ARG A 27 0.62 -15.35 0.72
N GLN A 28 1.56 -14.84 1.50
CA GLN A 28 2.24 -15.67 2.49
C GLN A 28 1.28 -16.20 3.58
N LEU A 29 0.32 -15.40 4.01
CA LEU A 29 -0.63 -15.77 5.05
C LEU A 29 -1.93 -16.39 4.48
N LEU A 30 -2.36 -15.93 3.31
CA LEU A 30 -3.65 -16.27 2.69
C LEU A 30 -3.43 -16.82 1.25
N PRO A 31 -2.61 -17.87 1.07
CA PRO A 31 -2.25 -18.40 -0.27
C PRO A 31 -3.40 -19.07 -1.01
N GLN A 32 -4.49 -19.41 -0.30
CA GLN A 32 -5.63 -20.13 -0.87
C GLN A 32 -6.54 -19.29 -1.76
N TYR A 33 -6.52 -17.94 -1.63
CA TYR A 33 -7.41 -17.08 -2.42
C TYR A 33 -6.84 -16.78 -3.82
N ASP A 34 -7.75 -16.45 -4.74
CA ASP A 34 -7.38 -15.90 -6.04
C ASP A 34 -7.19 -14.39 -5.93
N TYR A 35 -6.19 -13.87 -6.59
CA TYR A 35 -5.86 -12.45 -6.59
C TYR A 35 -5.83 -11.88 -8.00
N LEU A 36 -6.33 -10.65 -8.14
CA LEU A 36 -6.21 -9.85 -9.35
C LEU A 36 -5.45 -8.57 -9.00
N TYR A 37 -4.17 -8.54 -9.35
CA TYR A 37 -3.33 -7.34 -9.15
C TYR A 37 -3.50 -6.37 -10.31
N LEU A 38 -3.70 -5.10 -10.00
CA LEU A 38 -3.73 -4.01 -10.99
C LEU A 38 -2.75 -2.92 -10.61
N GLY A 39 -1.70 -2.75 -11.42
CA GLY A 39 -0.75 -1.64 -11.35
C GLY A 39 -1.09 -0.56 -12.37
N ASP A 40 -1.36 0.66 -11.89
CA ASP A 40 -1.63 1.83 -12.76
C ASP A 40 -0.32 2.55 -13.16
N ASN A 41 0.58 1.79 -13.75
CA ASN A 41 1.95 2.19 -14.05
C ASN A 41 2.05 3.35 -15.06
N ALA A 42 1.12 3.43 -16.03
CA ALA A 42 1.10 4.51 -17.04
C ALA A 42 0.83 5.89 -16.42
N ARG A 43 0.16 5.95 -15.25
CA ARG A 43 -0.20 7.19 -14.58
C ARG A 43 0.60 7.44 -13.29
N ALA A 44 1.53 6.54 -12.96
CA ALA A 44 2.47 6.70 -11.85
C ALA A 44 3.40 7.93 -12.07
N PRO A 45 3.96 8.52 -10.99
CA PRO A 45 3.71 8.25 -9.57
C PRO A 45 2.49 9.04 -9.04
N TYR A 46 1.78 8.49 -8.05
CA TYR A 46 0.66 9.18 -7.38
C TYR A 46 1.10 10.12 -6.25
N GLY A 47 2.28 9.91 -5.72
CA GLY A 47 2.78 10.57 -4.51
C GLY A 47 2.84 12.10 -4.57
N THR A 48 2.92 12.67 -5.76
CA THR A 48 2.99 14.13 -6.02
C THR A 48 1.71 14.70 -6.64
N ARG A 49 0.71 13.86 -6.98
CA ARG A 49 -0.54 14.28 -7.60
C ARG A 49 -1.48 14.93 -6.59
N SER A 50 -2.41 15.78 -7.07
CA SER A 50 -3.48 16.34 -6.23
C SER A 50 -4.43 15.27 -5.69
N PHE A 51 -5.28 15.64 -4.72
CA PHE A 51 -6.31 14.74 -4.19
C PHE A 51 -7.27 14.28 -5.28
N ASP A 52 -7.80 15.22 -6.07
CA ASP A 52 -8.80 14.93 -7.09
C ASP A 52 -8.28 13.97 -8.16
N VAL A 53 -7.02 14.17 -8.61
CA VAL A 53 -6.39 13.29 -9.58
C VAL A 53 -6.19 11.87 -9.02
N VAL A 54 -5.69 11.75 -7.79
CA VAL A 54 -5.50 10.43 -7.16
C VAL A 54 -6.83 9.75 -6.91
N TYR A 55 -7.85 10.50 -6.47
CA TYR A 55 -9.20 9.97 -6.28
C TYR A 55 -9.76 9.45 -7.61
N GLU A 56 -9.75 10.24 -8.67
CA GLU A 56 -10.31 9.82 -9.97
C GLU A 56 -9.61 8.59 -10.54
N PHE A 57 -8.28 8.55 -10.49
CA PHE A 57 -7.52 7.39 -10.97
C PHE A 57 -7.80 6.13 -10.14
N THR A 58 -7.87 6.27 -8.82
CA THR A 58 -8.18 5.15 -7.92
C THR A 58 -9.60 4.67 -8.10
N ARG A 59 -10.56 5.59 -8.27
CA ARG A 59 -11.97 5.29 -8.51
C ARG A 59 -12.14 4.44 -9.78
N GLN A 60 -11.53 4.85 -10.90
CA GLN A 60 -11.56 4.11 -12.16
C GLN A 60 -10.96 2.70 -12.02
N ALA A 61 -9.85 2.58 -11.29
CA ALA A 61 -9.21 1.29 -11.06
C ALA A 61 -10.09 0.35 -10.22
N VAL A 62 -10.70 0.86 -9.14
CA VAL A 62 -11.62 0.08 -8.29
C VAL A 62 -12.86 -0.35 -9.08
N GLU A 63 -13.47 0.55 -9.86
CA GLU A 63 -14.60 0.25 -10.73
C GLU A 63 -14.25 -0.85 -11.74
N ARG A 64 -13.06 -0.77 -12.34
CA ARG A 64 -12.56 -1.79 -13.28
C ARG A 64 -12.38 -3.16 -12.59
N LEU A 65 -11.77 -3.22 -11.43
CA LEU A 65 -11.62 -4.46 -10.67
C LEU A 65 -12.97 -5.06 -10.28
N PHE A 66 -13.94 -4.23 -9.91
CA PHE A 66 -15.29 -4.68 -9.65
C PHE A 66 -15.99 -5.21 -10.91
N ALA A 67 -15.80 -4.56 -12.05
CA ALA A 67 -16.31 -5.04 -13.35
C ALA A 67 -15.69 -6.40 -13.75
N MET A 68 -14.46 -6.67 -13.32
CA MET A 68 -13.78 -7.96 -13.51
C MET A 68 -14.14 -9.02 -12.46
N GLY A 69 -15.12 -8.75 -11.61
CA GLY A 69 -15.68 -9.73 -10.67
C GLY A 69 -15.14 -9.64 -9.24
N CYS A 70 -14.16 -8.80 -8.94
CA CYS A 70 -13.67 -8.66 -7.56
C CYS A 70 -14.80 -8.27 -6.61
N GLN A 71 -14.91 -8.94 -5.48
CA GLN A 71 -15.90 -8.64 -4.44
C GLN A 71 -15.31 -7.74 -3.34
N LEU A 72 -14.00 -7.79 -3.22
CA LEU A 72 -13.19 -7.00 -2.32
C LEU A 72 -12.00 -6.43 -3.09
N VAL A 73 -11.69 -5.16 -2.88
CA VAL A 73 -10.48 -4.51 -3.40
C VAL A 73 -9.66 -3.97 -2.23
N VAL A 74 -8.38 -4.30 -2.19
CA VAL A 74 -7.39 -3.71 -1.27
C VAL A 74 -6.58 -2.66 -2.03
N LEU A 75 -6.60 -1.42 -1.56
CA LEU A 75 -5.73 -0.36 -2.06
C LEU A 75 -4.32 -0.57 -1.49
N GLY A 76 -3.48 -1.31 -2.22
CA GLY A 76 -2.08 -1.60 -1.88
C GLY A 76 -1.14 -0.40 -2.02
N CYS A 77 -1.67 0.78 -2.28
CA CYS A 77 -0.94 2.05 -2.38
C CYS A 77 -1.26 2.96 -1.19
N ASN A 78 -0.24 3.41 -0.46
CA ASN A 78 -0.43 4.36 0.66
C ASN A 78 -1.05 5.68 0.20
N THR A 79 -0.60 6.23 -0.92
CA THR A 79 -1.12 7.49 -1.45
C THR A 79 -2.60 7.36 -1.87
N ALA A 80 -2.97 6.25 -2.52
CA ALA A 80 -4.36 5.97 -2.87
C ALA A 80 -5.23 5.75 -1.62
N SER A 81 -4.74 4.96 -0.65
CA SER A 81 -5.41 4.77 0.64
C SER A 81 -5.63 6.07 1.39
N ALA A 82 -4.64 6.98 1.36
CA ALA A 82 -4.69 8.26 2.05
C ALA A 82 -5.65 9.27 1.39
N LYS A 83 -5.73 9.27 0.06
CA LYS A 83 -6.41 10.32 -0.70
C LYS A 83 -7.76 9.91 -1.29
N ALA A 84 -7.97 8.64 -1.59
CA ALA A 84 -9.15 8.18 -2.31
C ALA A 84 -10.10 7.30 -1.48
N LEU A 85 -9.58 6.48 -0.58
CA LEU A 85 -10.33 5.43 0.09
C LEU A 85 -11.63 5.92 0.74
N ARG A 86 -11.54 6.96 1.56
CA ARG A 86 -12.70 7.48 2.32
C ARG A 86 -13.79 7.98 1.38
N THR A 87 -13.42 8.71 0.34
CA THR A 87 -14.37 9.23 -0.66
C THR A 87 -15.04 8.09 -1.41
N ILE A 88 -14.27 7.09 -1.87
CA ILE A 88 -14.82 5.90 -2.52
C ILE A 88 -15.79 5.15 -1.60
N GLN A 89 -15.43 4.92 -0.35
CA GLN A 89 -16.28 4.20 0.62
C GLN A 89 -17.57 4.93 0.93
N GLN A 90 -17.54 6.27 1.02
CA GLN A 90 -18.70 7.07 1.44
C GLN A 90 -19.59 7.51 0.29
N HIS A 91 -19.05 7.71 -0.91
CA HIS A 91 -19.77 8.29 -2.03
C HIS A 91 -20.00 7.31 -3.20
N ASP A 92 -18.95 6.57 -3.61
CA ASP A 92 -19.05 5.72 -4.80
C ASP A 92 -19.60 4.33 -4.49
N LEU A 93 -19.06 3.67 -3.46
CA LEU A 93 -19.38 2.30 -3.13
C LEU A 93 -20.90 2.08 -2.84
N PRO A 94 -21.60 2.96 -2.10
CA PRO A 94 -23.04 2.84 -1.91
C PRO A 94 -23.87 2.94 -3.20
N LEU A 95 -23.35 3.67 -4.21
CA LEU A 95 -24.00 3.81 -5.51
C LEU A 95 -23.67 2.65 -6.46
N TRP A 96 -22.50 2.04 -6.31
CA TRP A 96 -22.04 0.94 -7.15
C TRP A 96 -22.62 -0.40 -6.69
N ASP A 97 -22.29 -0.79 -5.47
CA ASP A 97 -22.72 -2.06 -4.86
C ASP A 97 -22.38 -2.03 -3.35
N PRO A 98 -23.36 -1.87 -2.46
CA PRO A 98 -23.16 -1.78 -1.02
C PRO A 98 -22.64 -3.09 -0.38
N GLU A 99 -22.72 -4.22 -1.10
CA GLU A 99 -22.21 -5.50 -0.62
C GLU A 99 -20.71 -5.71 -0.86
N ARG A 100 -20.12 -4.91 -1.74
CA ARG A 100 -18.67 -4.94 -2.01
C ARG A 100 -17.89 -4.13 -0.98
N ARG A 101 -16.59 -4.34 -0.94
CA ARG A 101 -15.71 -3.63 0.00
C ARG A 101 -14.47 -3.13 -0.67
N VAL A 102 -14.03 -1.96 -0.21
CA VAL A 102 -12.71 -1.39 -0.53
C VAL A 102 -11.99 -1.15 0.78
N LEU A 103 -10.81 -1.72 0.94
CA LEU A 103 -9.97 -1.59 2.12
C LEU A 103 -8.67 -0.87 1.77
N GLY A 104 -8.07 -0.19 2.74
CA GLY A 104 -6.76 0.46 2.58
C GLY A 104 -5.73 -0.16 3.51
N ILE A 105 -4.46 0.20 3.30
CA ILE A 105 -3.32 -0.37 4.04
C ILE A 105 -2.82 0.52 5.19
N ILE A 106 -3.37 1.72 5.38
CA ILE A 106 -2.99 2.61 6.49
C ILE A 106 -3.57 2.11 7.82
N ARG A 107 -4.86 1.79 7.84
CA ARG A 107 -5.57 1.36 9.03
C ARG A 107 -4.96 0.12 9.70
N PRO A 108 -4.61 -0.97 8.98
CA PRO A 108 -3.93 -2.13 9.56
C PRO A 108 -2.65 -1.78 10.34
N THR A 109 -1.83 -0.88 9.78
CA THR A 109 -0.61 -0.41 10.45
C THR A 109 -0.92 0.42 11.70
N ALA A 110 -1.95 1.30 11.62
CA ALA A 110 -2.37 2.11 12.76
C ALA A 110 -2.91 1.25 13.91
N GLU A 111 -3.54 0.11 13.63
CA GLU A 111 -4.08 -0.79 14.65
C GLU A 111 -3.00 -1.44 15.51
N VAL A 112 -1.85 -1.75 14.94
CA VAL A 112 -0.77 -2.45 15.65
C VAL A 112 0.27 -1.52 16.26
N ILE A 113 0.40 -0.29 15.76
CA ILE A 113 1.54 0.58 16.10
C ILE A 113 1.66 0.85 17.60
N GLY A 114 0.54 0.95 18.31
CA GLY A 114 0.53 1.19 19.75
C GLY A 114 1.06 0.02 20.58
N THR A 115 1.09 -1.18 20.01
CA THR A 115 1.69 -2.36 20.67
C THR A 115 3.18 -2.49 20.33
N LEU A 116 3.67 -1.77 19.34
CA LEU A 116 5.03 -1.86 18.84
C LEU A 116 5.95 -0.77 19.41
N THR A 117 5.41 0.41 19.73
CA THR A 117 6.17 1.50 20.36
C THR A 117 6.13 1.43 21.88
N HIS A 118 7.26 1.73 22.53
CA HIS A 118 7.38 1.87 23.98
C HIS A 118 7.40 3.33 24.43
N THR A 119 8.07 4.19 23.66
CA THR A 119 8.17 5.63 23.97
C THR A 119 6.91 6.42 23.62
N ARG A 120 5.99 5.83 22.83
CA ARG A 120 4.82 6.50 22.26
C ARG A 120 5.18 7.61 21.26
N HIS A 121 6.42 7.57 20.72
CA HIS A 121 6.89 8.44 19.65
C HIS A 121 7.17 7.62 18.40
N VAL A 122 6.43 7.90 17.33
CA VAL A 122 6.45 7.14 16.07
C VAL A 122 6.86 8.03 14.92
N GLY A 123 7.84 7.57 14.15
CA GLY A 123 8.26 8.20 12.90
C GLY A 123 7.55 7.60 11.69
N ILE A 124 7.37 8.40 10.63
CA ILE A 124 6.85 7.91 9.35
C ILE A 124 7.69 8.44 8.20
N PHE A 125 8.18 7.55 7.36
CA PHE A 125 8.67 7.88 6.02
C PHE A 125 7.57 7.58 5.00
N ALA A 126 7.18 8.55 4.19
CA ALA A 126 6.14 8.36 3.18
C ALA A 126 6.33 9.30 1.98
N THR A 127 5.45 9.19 1.00
CA THR A 127 5.37 10.15 -0.10
C THR A 127 4.86 11.51 0.40
N GLU A 128 5.13 12.57 -0.34
CA GLU A 128 4.63 13.91 -0.01
C GLU A 128 3.11 13.94 0.14
N GLY A 129 2.40 13.25 -0.77
CA GLY A 129 0.95 13.17 -0.73
C GLY A 129 0.41 12.45 0.51
N THR A 130 1.07 11.39 0.96
CA THR A 130 0.69 10.66 2.17
C THR A 130 0.95 11.50 3.42
N ILE A 131 2.10 12.18 3.52
CA ILE A 131 2.40 13.07 4.66
C ILE A 131 1.39 14.24 4.71
N LYS A 132 1.16 14.93 3.60
CA LYS A 132 0.21 16.07 3.55
C LYS A 132 -1.25 15.68 3.83
N SER A 133 -1.62 14.43 3.62
CA SER A 133 -2.98 13.95 3.92
C SER A 133 -3.26 13.81 5.41
N GLU A 134 -2.22 13.73 6.24
CA GLU A 134 -2.28 13.42 7.67
C GLU A 134 -3.01 12.11 8.02
N SER A 135 -3.25 11.24 7.04
CA SER A 135 -4.07 10.04 7.22
C SER A 135 -3.52 9.11 8.31
N TYR A 136 -2.20 8.97 8.42
CA TYR A 136 -1.60 8.20 9.51
C TYR A 136 -1.84 8.85 10.87
N ASN A 137 -1.63 10.17 10.99
CA ASN A 137 -1.85 10.92 12.21
C ASN A 137 -3.30 10.77 12.68
N LEU A 138 -4.25 10.91 11.75
CA LEU A 138 -5.68 10.76 12.04
C LEU A 138 -6.07 9.34 12.45
N GLU A 139 -5.58 8.31 11.75
CA GLU A 139 -5.92 6.93 12.08
C GLU A 139 -5.23 6.44 13.37
N ILE A 140 -3.97 6.84 13.62
CA ILE A 140 -3.27 6.51 14.86
C ILE A 140 -3.93 7.24 16.04
N ALA A 141 -4.24 8.53 15.92
CA ALA A 141 -4.86 9.30 17.02
C ALA A 141 -6.25 8.75 17.44
N LYS A 142 -7.01 8.13 16.53
CA LYS A 142 -8.29 7.49 16.87
C LYS A 142 -8.13 6.27 17.78
N LEU A 143 -7.02 5.55 17.67
CA LEU A 143 -6.77 4.29 18.36
C LEU A 143 -5.83 4.46 19.55
N TRP A 144 -4.88 5.37 19.41
CA TRP A 144 -3.78 5.63 20.33
C TRP A 144 -3.56 7.14 20.46
N PRO A 145 -4.46 7.86 21.17
CA PRO A 145 -4.42 9.33 21.25
C PRO A 145 -3.17 9.87 21.97
N ASP A 146 -2.45 9.04 22.69
CA ASP A 146 -1.22 9.34 23.40
C ASP A 146 0.04 9.18 22.54
N ILE A 147 -0.08 8.67 21.31
CA ILE A 147 1.07 8.52 20.40
C ILE A 147 1.30 9.84 19.65
N LYS A 148 2.54 10.33 19.77
CA LYS A 148 3.05 11.43 18.96
C LYS A 148 3.60 10.89 17.63
N VAL A 149 3.12 11.42 16.51
CA VAL A 149 3.54 11.01 15.17
C VAL A 149 4.34 12.12 14.50
N SER A 150 5.54 11.80 14.02
CA SER A 150 6.42 12.69 13.25
C SER A 150 6.65 12.14 11.86
N GLY A 151 6.27 12.88 10.82
CA GLY A 151 6.32 12.43 9.43
C GLY A 151 7.36 13.18 8.58
N VAL A 152 8.09 12.44 7.74
CA VAL A 152 9.02 13.01 6.75
C VAL A 152 8.69 12.51 5.35
N ALA A 153 8.51 13.46 4.42
CA ALA A 153 8.32 13.14 3.01
C ALA A 153 9.65 12.74 2.36
N CYS A 154 9.62 11.64 1.58
CA CYS A 154 10.78 11.06 0.93
C CYS A 154 10.60 11.00 -0.61
N PRO A 155 10.60 12.14 -1.32
CA PRO A 155 10.20 12.22 -2.73
C PRO A 155 11.14 11.43 -3.67
N PHE A 156 12.39 11.19 -3.29
CA PHE A 156 13.36 10.47 -4.12
C PHE A 156 13.40 8.96 -3.88
N TRP A 157 12.77 8.46 -2.82
CA TRP A 157 12.90 7.04 -2.46
C TRP A 157 12.17 6.11 -3.45
N VAL A 158 11.01 6.52 -3.98
CA VAL A 158 10.32 5.76 -5.05
C VAL A 158 11.17 5.73 -6.33
N PRO A 159 11.65 6.85 -6.89
CA PRO A 159 12.56 6.83 -8.02
C PRO A 159 13.81 5.96 -7.83
N LEU A 160 14.45 6.02 -6.67
CA LEU A 160 15.62 5.18 -6.39
C LEU A 160 15.31 3.68 -6.55
N VAL A 161 14.14 3.24 -6.11
CA VAL A 161 13.71 1.85 -6.26
C VAL A 161 13.36 1.55 -7.71
N GLU A 162 12.52 2.36 -8.35
CA GLU A 162 12.01 2.09 -9.71
C GLU A 162 13.09 2.15 -10.79
N TYR A 163 14.15 2.93 -10.59
CA TYR A 163 15.30 3.00 -11.49
C TYR A 163 16.44 2.06 -11.09
N ASN A 164 16.19 1.11 -10.18
CA ASN A 164 17.20 0.15 -9.70
C ASN A 164 18.44 0.80 -9.09
N GLU A 165 18.27 1.95 -8.44
CA GLU A 165 19.33 2.72 -7.78
C GLU A 165 19.32 2.55 -6.25
N ALA A 166 18.55 1.59 -5.73
CA ALA A 166 18.40 1.38 -4.29
C ALA A 166 19.74 1.09 -3.59
N ASP A 167 20.70 0.47 -4.27
CA ASP A 167 22.02 0.13 -3.74
C ASP A 167 23.10 1.18 -4.05
N SER A 168 22.79 2.21 -4.85
CA SER A 168 23.73 3.23 -5.28
C SER A 168 24.24 4.12 -4.13
N PRO A 169 25.39 4.79 -4.29
CA PRO A 169 25.83 5.84 -3.37
C PRO A 169 24.85 7.02 -3.28
N GLY A 170 24.09 7.28 -4.35
CA GLY A 170 23.00 8.26 -4.34
C GLY A 170 21.90 7.91 -3.35
N ALA A 171 21.53 6.63 -3.24
CA ALA A 171 20.57 6.15 -2.24
C ALA A 171 21.09 6.40 -0.81
N ASP A 172 22.38 6.16 -0.54
CA ASP A 172 22.99 6.46 0.76
C ASP A 172 22.74 7.91 1.19
N TYR A 173 22.96 8.86 0.28
CA TYR A 173 22.73 10.28 0.57
C TYR A 173 21.26 10.60 0.87
N PHE A 174 20.35 10.17 -0.01
CA PHE A 174 18.94 10.50 0.14
C PHE A 174 18.28 9.81 1.33
N VAL A 175 18.66 8.56 1.61
CA VAL A 175 18.13 7.80 2.77
C VAL A 175 18.64 8.43 4.06
N LYS A 176 19.96 8.62 4.18
CA LYS A 176 20.55 9.25 5.37
C LYS A 176 19.98 10.62 5.66
N LYS A 177 19.82 11.48 4.63
CA LYS A 177 19.27 12.81 4.76
C LYS A 177 17.87 12.81 5.41
N ARG A 178 17.00 11.86 5.03
CA ARG A 178 15.64 11.79 5.58
C ARG A 178 15.60 11.19 6.98
N ILE A 179 16.45 10.21 7.26
CA ILE A 179 16.63 9.67 8.61
C ILE A 179 17.13 10.78 9.55
N ASP A 180 18.18 11.48 9.19
CA ASP A 180 18.72 12.59 10.00
C ASP A 180 17.66 13.69 10.23
N GLN A 181 16.81 13.95 9.24
CA GLN A 181 15.71 14.91 9.37
C GLN A 181 14.70 14.44 10.41
N LEU A 182 14.25 13.18 10.32
CA LEU A 182 13.27 12.62 11.25
C LEU A 182 13.79 12.60 12.69
N MET A 183 15.04 12.16 12.88
CA MET A 183 15.66 12.10 14.22
C MET A 183 15.88 13.48 14.84
N ARG A 184 16.09 14.52 14.01
CA ARG A 184 16.15 15.92 14.52
C ARG A 184 14.78 16.48 14.89
N MET A 185 13.70 16.02 14.25
CA MET A 185 12.33 16.43 14.60
C MET A 185 11.88 15.85 15.93
N ASP A 186 12.29 14.61 16.21
CA ASP A 186 11.88 13.92 17.43
C ASP A 186 12.91 12.83 17.78
N ALA A 187 13.70 13.07 18.81
CA ALA A 187 14.75 12.16 19.28
C ALA A 187 14.20 10.97 20.11
N GLU A 188 12.94 11.04 20.55
CA GLU A 188 12.28 9.99 21.34
C GLU A 188 11.67 8.88 20.46
N ILE A 189 11.73 8.99 19.14
CA ILE A 189 11.21 7.97 18.23
C ILE A 189 11.91 6.63 18.46
N ASP A 190 11.12 5.59 18.75
CA ASP A 190 11.58 4.21 18.87
C ASP A 190 11.03 3.29 17.76
N THR A 191 10.05 3.76 17.03
CA THR A 191 9.39 2.97 15.99
C THR A 191 9.15 3.83 14.75
N VAL A 192 9.46 3.29 13.56
CA VAL A 192 9.31 3.99 12.28
C VAL A 192 8.49 3.16 11.30
N ILE A 193 7.46 3.77 10.73
CA ILE A 193 6.60 3.18 9.70
C ILE A 193 7.16 3.50 8.31
N LEU A 194 7.27 2.48 7.46
CA LEU A 194 7.50 2.65 6.03
C LEU A 194 6.15 2.85 5.32
N GLY A 195 5.69 4.09 5.27
CA GLY A 195 4.40 4.50 4.71
C GLY A 195 4.39 4.61 3.18
N CYS A 196 5.18 3.81 2.51
CA CYS A 196 5.17 3.61 1.07
C CYS A 196 5.63 2.19 0.74
N THR A 197 4.94 1.55 -0.18
CA THR A 197 5.13 0.15 -0.57
C THR A 197 6.45 -0.15 -1.27
N HIS A 198 7.13 0.88 -1.78
CA HIS A 198 8.49 0.76 -2.36
C HIS A 198 9.60 0.70 -1.30
N TYR A 199 9.38 1.29 -0.12
CA TYR A 199 10.45 1.51 0.85
C TYR A 199 11.03 0.24 1.50
N PRO A 200 10.33 -0.89 1.55
CA PRO A 200 10.97 -2.16 1.96
C PRO A 200 12.20 -2.54 1.14
N LEU A 201 12.29 -2.13 -0.14
CA LEU A 201 13.47 -2.39 -0.99
C LEU A 201 14.68 -1.52 -0.60
N LEU A 202 14.47 -0.47 0.20
CA LEU A 202 15.55 0.37 0.77
C LEU A 202 15.95 -0.06 2.20
N LEU A 203 15.39 -1.15 2.75
CA LEU A 203 15.70 -1.61 4.11
C LEU A 203 17.20 -1.75 4.41
N PRO A 204 18.06 -2.29 3.50
CA PRO A 204 19.50 -2.36 3.77
C PRO A 204 20.10 -0.97 4.04
N LYS A 205 19.70 0.05 3.26
CA LYS A 205 20.16 1.43 3.44
C LYS A 205 19.54 2.09 4.68
N ILE A 206 18.26 1.82 4.95
CA ILE A 206 17.59 2.35 6.15
C ILE A 206 18.28 1.79 7.40
N HIS A 207 18.50 0.47 7.49
CA HIS A 207 19.21 -0.16 8.60
C HIS A 207 20.63 0.36 8.80
N LYS A 208 21.32 0.74 7.72
CA LYS A 208 22.67 1.31 7.77
C LYS A 208 22.72 2.65 8.52
N TYR A 209 21.68 3.47 8.40
CA TYR A 209 21.69 4.86 8.87
C TYR A 209 20.75 5.14 10.04
N ILE A 210 19.74 4.32 10.26
CA ILE A 210 18.82 4.51 11.38
C ILE A 210 19.54 4.18 12.70
N PRO A 211 19.32 4.96 13.78
CA PRO A 211 19.91 4.64 15.08
C PRO A 211 19.54 3.23 15.56
N ARG A 212 20.48 2.60 16.28
CA ARG A 212 20.23 1.27 16.87
C ARG A 212 19.07 1.33 17.86
N GLY A 213 18.25 0.29 17.86
CA GLY A 213 17.10 0.15 18.76
C GLY A 213 15.78 0.69 18.19
N ILE A 214 15.81 1.42 17.08
CA ILE A 214 14.58 1.84 16.39
C ILE A 214 13.99 0.66 15.62
N ARG A 215 12.72 0.34 15.89
CA ARG A 215 11.96 -0.66 15.16
C ARG A 215 11.49 -0.10 13.82
N ILE A 216 11.66 -0.88 12.75
CA ILE A 216 11.13 -0.55 11.43
C ILE A 216 9.90 -1.41 11.16
N VAL A 217 8.81 -0.78 10.75
CA VAL A 217 7.52 -1.43 10.47
C VAL A 217 7.26 -1.37 8.97
N SER A 218 7.33 -2.52 8.31
CA SER A 218 6.84 -2.75 6.95
C SER A 218 5.41 -3.25 7.01
N GLN A 219 4.60 -2.96 5.98
CA GLN A 219 3.14 -3.10 6.08
C GLN A 219 2.59 -4.48 5.70
N GLY A 220 3.29 -5.24 4.81
CA GLY A 220 2.73 -6.42 4.16
C GLY A 220 2.13 -7.44 5.12
N GLU A 221 2.85 -7.79 6.19
CA GLU A 221 2.42 -8.74 7.21
C GLU A 221 1.17 -8.25 7.98
N TYR A 222 1.20 -7.01 8.45
CA TYR A 222 0.06 -6.44 9.21
C TYR A 222 -1.19 -6.26 8.36
N VAL A 223 -1.04 -5.97 7.07
CA VAL A 223 -2.16 -5.92 6.12
C VAL A 223 -2.74 -7.32 5.93
N ALA A 224 -1.91 -8.34 5.81
CA ALA A 224 -2.34 -9.73 5.68
C ALA A 224 -3.12 -10.21 6.91
N GLU A 225 -2.59 -9.98 8.11
CA GLU A 225 -3.26 -10.31 9.37
C GLU A 225 -4.58 -9.56 9.55
N SER A 226 -4.61 -8.27 9.18
CA SER A 226 -5.83 -7.47 9.24
C SER A 226 -6.88 -7.98 8.27
N LEU A 227 -6.49 -8.38 7.05
CA LEU A 227 -7.39 -8.98 6.07
C LEU A 227 -7.95 -10.33 6.56
N GLN A 228 -7.12 -11.17 7.19
CA GLN A 228 -7.57 -12.43 7.78
C GLN A 228 -8.64 -12.19 8.86
N ARG A 229 -8.36 -11.30 9.82
CA ARG A 229 -9.34 -10.91 10.85
C ARG A 229 -10.61 -10.32 10.26
N TYR A 230 -10.47 -9.55 9.17
CA TYR A 230 -11.61 -8.98 8.48
C TYR A 230 -12.53 -10.06 7.89
N PHE A 231 -11.98 -11.10 7.29
CA PHE A 231 -12.76 -12.25 6.80
C PHE A 231 -13.45 -13.03 7.93
N GLU A 232 -12.76 -13.26 9.04
CA GLU A 232 -13.35 -13.90 10.23
C GLU A 232 -14.60 -13.13 10.74
N GLN A 233 -14.57 -11.80 10.63
CA GLN A 233 -15.69 -10.92 11.02
C GLN A 233 -16.77 -10.77 9.93
N HIS A 234 -16.43 -11.10 8.67
CA HIS A 234 -17.30 -10.93 7.50
C HIS A 234 -17.39 -12.21 6.64
N PRO A 235 -17.87 -13.33 7.19
CA PRO A 235 -17.83 -14.63 6.50
C PRO A 235 -18.65 -14.64 5.20
N SER A 236 -19.72 -13.83 5.09
CA SER A 236 -20.49 -13.69 3.86
C SER A 236 -19.70 -13.07 2.71
N LEU A 237 -18.82 -12.11 3.00
CA LEU A 237 -17.91 -11.54 2.01
C LEU A 237 -16.80 -12.54 1.65
N GLU A 238 -16.26 -13.24 2.64
CA GLU A 238 -15.24 -14.25 2.43
C GLU A 238 -15.71 -15.35 1.47
N GLN A 239 -16.94 -15.83 1.63
CA GLN A 239 -17.57 -16.83 0.74
C GLN A 239 -17.71 -16.36 -0.71
N ARG A 240 -17.69 -15.05 -0.94
CA ARG A 240 -17.71 -14.44 -2.26
C ARG A 240 -16.30 -14.30 -2.89
N CYS A 241 -15.24 -14.71 -2.19
CA CYS A 241 -13.88 -14.72 -2.70
C CYS A 241 -13.49 -16.12 -3.18
N THR A 242 -13.02 -16.24 -4.43
CA THR A 242 -12.60 -17.53 -5.00
C THR A 242 -11.29 -18.03 -4.41
N ARG A 243 -11.10 -19.38 -4.40
CA ARG A 243 -10.01 -20.03 -3.66
C ARG A 243 -9.34 -21.12 -4.51
N HIS A 244 -8.53 -20.71 -5.50
CA HIS A 244 -7.72 -21.63 -6.31
C HIS A 244 -6.22 -21.34 -6.18
N GLY A 245 -5.85 -20.29 -5.40
CA GLY A 245 -4.48 -19.87 -5.19
C GLY A 245 -3.83 -19.18 -6.39
N SER A 246 -4.63 -18.74 -7.35
CA SER A 246 -4.13 -18.10 -8.57
C SER A 246 -3.85 -16.62 -8.40
N VAL A 247 -2.96 -16.06 -9.23
CA VAL A 247 -2.72 -14.62 -9.33
C VAL A 247 -2.70 -14.21 -10.78
N HIS A 248 -3.50 -13.20 -11.12
CA HIS A 248 -3.45 -12.52 -12.41
C HIS A 248 -2.92 -11.11 -12.23
N TYR A 249 -2.00 -10.71 -13.09
CA TYR A 249 -1.38 -9.38 -13.03
C TYR A 249 -1.83 -8.53 -14.23
N LEU A 250 -2.26 -7.32 -13.92
CA LEU A 250 -2.70 -6.33 -14.89
C LEU A 250 -1.85 -5.06 -14.75
N THR A 251 -1.54 -4.43 -15.88
CA THR A 251 -0.85 -3.15 -15.91
C THR A 251 -1.48 -2.21 -16.93
N THR A 252 -1.43 -0.91 -16.67
CA THR A 252 -1.81 0.12 -17.67
C THR A 252 -0.63 0.54 -18.56
N GLU A 253 0.57 -0.01 -18.30
CA GLU A 253 1.81 0.24 -19.07
C GLU A 253 2.19 -1.02 -19.86
N ASN A 254 3.33 -0.98 -20.55
CA ASN A 254 3.87 -2.11 -21.29
C ASN A 254 4.09 -3.34 -20.37
N PRO A 255 3.52 -4.53 -20.67
CA PRO A 255 3.67 -5.74 -19.88
C PRO A 255 5.12 -6.17 -19.66
N GLU A 256 5.99 -6.05 -20.67
CA GLU A 256 7.40 -6.45 -20.54
C GLU A 256 8.13 -5.58 -19.50
N LYS A 257 7.88 -4.27 -19.51
CA LYS A 257 8.43 -3.36 -18.49
C LYS A 257 7.91 -3.71 -17.10
N PHE A 258 6.64 -4.13 -16.99
CA PHE A 258 6.10 -4.58 -15.72
C PHE A 258 6.79 -5.86 -15.24
N LYS A 259 6.99 -6.86 -16.12
CA LYS A 259 7.68 -8.12 -15.78
C LYS A 259 9.08 -7.88 -15.21
N GLU A 260 9.87 -7.03 -15.89
CA GLU A 260 11.22 -6.65 -15.45
C GLU A 260 11.20 -6.01 -14.06
N SER A 261 10.30 -5.05 -13.84
CA SER A 261 10.16 -4.38 -12.53
C SER A 261 9.63 -5.33 -11.45
N ALA A 262 8.62 -6.16 -11.77
CA ALA A 262 8.04 -7.10 -10.82
C ALA A 262 9.06 -8.10 -10.26
N GLN A 263 10.06 -8.47 -11.07
CA GLN A 263 11.14 -9.35 -10.63
C GLN A 263 11.93 -8.77 -9.43
N MET A 264 12.10 -7.45 -9.35
CA MET A 264 12.75 -6.80 -8.20
C MET A 264 11.94 -6.93 -6.91
N PHE A 265 10.62 -6.98 -7.01
CA PHE A 265 9.71 -7.01 -5.86
C PHE A 265 9.35 -8.44 -5.42
N LEU A 266 9.23 -9.36 -6.36
CA LEU A 266 8.73 -10.72 -6.14
C LEU A 266 9.82 -11.79 -6.19
N HIS A 267 10.99 -11.48 -6.78
CA HIS A 267 12.06 -12.44 -7.10
C HIS A 267 11.56 -13.63 -7.96
N ASP A 268 10.50 -13.38 -8.74
CA ASP A 268 9.84 -14.36 -9.59
C ASP A 268 9.40 -13.72 -10.91
N THR A 269 9.17 -14.55 -11.94
CA THR A 269 8.63 -14.10 -13.22
C THR A 269 7.10 -14.21 -13.20
N VAL A 270 6.44 -13.20 -13.76
CA VAL A 270 4.97 -13.12 -13.77
C VAL A 270 4.46 -12.95 -15.20
N GLU A 271 3.30 -13.53 -15.50
CA GLU A 271 2.57 -13.22 -16.70
C GLU A 271 1.63 -12.03 -16.46
N VAL A 272 1.68 -11.05 -17.36
CA VAL A 272 1.02 -9.75 -17.19
C VAL A 272 0.19 -9.42 -18.42
N GLU A 273 -1.00 -8.92 -18.21
CA GLU A 273 -1.89 -8.43 -19.26
C GLU A 273 -1.99 -6.89 -19.20
N ASN A 274 -1.96 -6.26 -20.39
CA ASN A 274 -2.18 -4.81 -20.49
C ASN A 274 -3.68 -4.51 -20.48
N ILE A 275 -4.07 -3.48 -19.71
CA ILE A 275 -5.44 -2.96 -19.73
C ILE A 275 -5.45 -1.44 -19.81
N THR A 276 -6.58 -0.89 -20.29
CA THR A 276 -6.83 0.54 -20.27
C THR A 276 -7.85 0.88 -19.20
N LEU A 277 -7.57 1.90 -18.40
CA LEU A 277 -8.51 2.53 -17.48
C LEU A 277 -9.10 3.77 -18.19
N GLY A 278 -10.40 3.86 -18.20
CA GLY A 278 -11.20 4.84 -18.97
C GLY A 278 -10.93 6.29 -18.67
#